data_1e74766de043b17368fd780453dc3082
#
_entry.id   1e74766de043b17368fd780453dc3082
#
_cell.length_a   1.000
_cell.length_b   1.000
_cell.length_c   1.000
_cell.angle_alpha   90.00
_cell.angle_beta   90.00
_cell.angle_gamma   90.00
#
_symmetry.space_group_name_H-M   'P 1'
#
loop_
_entity.id
_entity.type
_entity.pdbx_description
1 polymer ?
#
loop_
_entity_poly.entity_id
_entity_poly.type
_entity_poly.pdbx_seq_one_letter_code
_entity_poly.pdbx_strand_id
1 'polypeptide(L)'
;MQMTKEDIKAYPKFAKYVSVNIPDVANVVKIITNIQKYAGTISLAKIKEALVWGKGPMINVTVLVGAYGEFTPDSNSNEIRISDKVVKEFEEGKGLRKTPKGVFVYLAGVTLLHELTHWADDQDGVDTPGEEGEAFEQAIYGGVIY
;
A
#
# COMPACT_ATOMS: atom_id res chain seq x y z
N MET A 1 7.11 -0.54 -6.42
CA MET A 1 7.55 -0.53 -5.01
C MET A 1 8.87 -1.27 -4.88
N GLN A 2 9.63 -0.98 -3.85
CA GLN A 2 10.95 -1.55 -3.60
C GLN A 2 11.00 -2.15 -2.20
N MET A 3 11.92 -3.08 -1.97
CA MET A 3 12.21 -3.65 -0.65
C MET A 3 13.72 -3.75 -0.45
N THR A 4 14.17 -3.68 0.80
CA THR A 4 15.58 -3.90 1.14
C THR A 4 15.96 -5.37 0.94
N LYS A 5 17.24 -5.64 0.74
CA LYS A 5 17.76 -7.02 0.64
C LYS A 5 17.48 -7.82 1.90
N GLU A 6 17.58 -7.18 3.07
CA GLU A 6 17.30 -7.77 4.37
C GLU A 6 15.84 -8.21 4.47
N ASP A 7 14.89 -7.35 4.08
CA ASP A 7 13.46 -7.67 4.14
C ASP A 7 13.07 -8.72 3.11
N ILE A 8 13.66 -8.70 1.91
CA ILE A 8 13.45 -9.74 0.89
C ILE A 8 13.87 -11.11 1.44
N LYS A 9 15.00 -11.17 2.13
CA LYS A 9 15.50 -12.41 2.74
C LYS A 9 14.64 -12.86 3.92
N ALA A 10 14.21 -11.93 4.76
CA ALA A 10 13.40 -12.23 5.95
C ALA A 10 11.96 -12.62 5.60
N TYR A 11 11.40 -12.04 4.55
CA TYR A 11 9.99 -12.18 4.16
C TYR A 11 9.86 -12.55 2.67
N PRO A 12 10.33 -13.75 2.26
CA PRO A 12 10.40 -14.10 0.83
C PRO A 12 9.04 -14.23 0.15
N LYS A 13 8.00 -14.68 0.85
CA LYS A 13 6.64 -14.77 0.29
C LYS A 13 6.03 -13.39 0.09
N PHE A 14 6.22 -12.50 1.04
CA PHE A 14 5.78 -11.12 0.93
C PHE A 14 6.53 -10.39 -0.20
N ALA A 15 7.86 -10.58 -0.29
CA ALA A 15 8.66 -10.03 -1.38
C ALA A 15 8.18 -10.52 -2.75
N LYS A 16 7.84 -11.79 -2.88
CA LYS A 16 7.25 -12.34 -4.11
C LYS A 16 5.90 -11.70 -4.41
N TYR A 17 5.05 -11.51 -3.42
CA TYR A 17 3.76 -10.85 -3.56
C TYR A 17 3.92 -9.41 -4.06
N VAL A 18 4.83 -8.65 -3.47
CA VAL A 18 5.11 -7.26 -3.88
C VAL A 18 5.72 -7.17 -5.27
N SER A 19 6.58 -8.12 -5.65
CA SER A 19 7.26 -8.10 -6.96
C SER A 19 6.41 -8.66 -8.10
N VAL A 20 5.47 -9.55 -7.83
CA VAL A 20 4.70 -10.25 -8.86
C VAL A 20 3.22 -9.84 -8.87
N ASN A 21 2.58 -9.80 -7.71
CA ASN A 21 1.12 -9.56 -7.64
C ASN A 21 0.76 -8.07 -7.55
N ILE A 22 1.48 -7.29 -6.77
CA ILE A 22 1.21 -5.85 -6.64
C ILE A 22 1.30 -5.12 -7.99
N PRO A 23 2.26 -5.41 -8.89
CA PRO A 23 2.30 -4.77 -10.20
C PRO A 23 1.04 -4.99 -11.05
N ASP A 24 0.33 -6.09 -10.86
CA ASP A 24 -0.92 -6.38 -11.58
C ASP A 24 -2.05 -5.40 -11.22
N VAL A 25 -1.95 -4.74 -10.07
CA VAL A 25 -2.91 -3.70 -9.64
C VAL A 25 -2.95 -2.53 -10.64
N ALA A 26 -1.86 -2.28 -11.36
CA ALA A 26 -1.80 -1.25 -12.42
C ALA A 26 -2.82 -1.50 -13.54
N ASN A 27 -3.27 -2.73 -13.72
CA ASN A 27 -4.28 -3.13 -14.71
C ASN A 27 -5.71 -3.09 -14.15
N VAL A 28 -5.88 -2.80 -12.87
CA VAL A 28 -7.20 -2.69 -12.24
C VAL A 28 -7.61 -1.22 -12.22
N VAL A 29 -8.31 -0.79 -13.27
CA VAL A 29 -8.67 0.61 -13.49
C VAL A 29 -9.35 1.23 -12.27
N LYS A 30 -10.28 0.52 -11.64
CA LYS A 30 -10.99 1.00 -10.46
C LYS A 30 -10.04 1.34 -9.30
N ILE A 31 -8.98 0.56 -9.10
CA ILE A 31 -8.02 0.79 -8.01
C ILE A 31 -7.18 2.03 -8.32
N ILE A 32 -6.53 2.08 -9.48
CA ILE A 32 -5.62 3.18 -9.81
C ILE A 32 -6.35 4.53 -9.95
N THR A 33 -7.58 4.53 -10.47
CA THR A 33 -8.38 5.75 -10.56
C THR A 33 -8.86 6.25 -9.20
N ASN A 34 -9.11 5.35 -8.25
CA ASN A 34 -9.45 5.76 -6.89
C ASN A 34 -8.23 6.24 -6.09
N ILE A 35 -7.05 5.64 -6.29
CA ILE A 35 -5.81 6.22 -5.74
C ILE A 35 -5.64 7.65 -6.26
N GLN A 36 -5.77 7.87 -7.57
CA GLN A 36 -5.68 9.21 -8.16
C GLN A 36 -6.72 10.16 -7.59
N LYS A 37 -7.96 9.73 -7.45
CA LYS A 37 -9.07 10.55 -6.96
C LYS A 37 -8.79 11.11 -5.56
N TYR A 38 -8.26 10.29 -4.66
CA TYR A 38 -8.01 10.68 -3.28
C TYR A 38 -6.62 11.29 -3.06
N ALA A 39 -5.69 11.07 -3.99
CA ALA A 39 -4.34 11.62 -3.94
C ALA A 39 -4.20 13.00 -4.62
N GLY A 40 -5.24 13.54 -5.22
CA GLY A 40 -5.22 14.90 -5.80
C GLY A 40 -4.70 14.97 -7.22
N THR A 41 -3.50 15.50 -7.45
CA THR A 41 -3.00 15.88 -8.80
C THR A 41 -2.06 14.91 -9.47
N ILE A 42 -1.72 13.78 -8.84
CA ILE A 42 -0.82 12.80 -9.41
C ILE A 42 -1.37 12.18 -10.72
N SER A 43 -0.51 11.91 -11.69
CA SER A 43 -0.90 11.24 -12.93
C SER A 43 -1.08 9.73 -12.74
N LEU A 44 -1.95 9.11 -13.54
CA LEU A 44 -2.09 7.66 -13.57
C LEU A 44 -0.78 6.98 -13.95
N ALA A 45 0.02 7.58 -14.85
CA ALA A 45 1.33 7.05 -15.24
C ALA A 45 2.28 6.95 -14.05
N LYS A 46 2.30 7.95 -13.17
CA LYS A 46 3.11 7.93 -11.94
C LYS A 46 2.65 6.87 -10.94
N ILE A 47 1.34 6.71 -10.78
CA ILE A 47 0.78 5.66 -9.93
C ILE A 47 1.18 4.27 -10.46
N LYS A 48 1.03 4.04 -11.75
CA LYS A 48 1.43 2.78 -12.39
C LYS A 48 2.93 2.51 -12.23
N GLU A 49 3.76 3.53 -12.39
CA GLU A 49 5.21 3.42 -12.20
C GLU A 49 5.55 3.02 -10.77
N ALA A 50 4.86 3.60 -9.77
CA ALA A 50 5.08 3.26 -8.37
C ALA A 50 4.77 1.79 -8.05
N LEU A 51 3.87 1.16 -8.80
CA LEU A 51 3.52 -0.25 -8.66
C LEU A 51 4.53 -1.21 -9.32
N VAL A 52 5.41 -0.71 -10.16
CA VAL A 52 6.47 -1.52 -10.80
C VAL A 52 7.51 -1.91 -9.76
N TRP A 53 7.87 -3.21 -9.73
CA TRP A 53 8.94 -3.68 -8.86
C TRP A 53 10.28 -3.00 -9.18
N GLY A 54 10.91 -2.47 -8.14
CA GLY A 54 12.16 -1.73 -8.25
C GLY A 54 12.00 -0.22 -8.48
N LYS A 55 10.76 0.28 -8.56
CA LYS A 55 10.44 1.71 -8.69
C LYS A 55 9.49 2.15 -7.58
N GLY A 56 9.26 3.45 -7.46
CA GLY A 56 8.36 4.01 -6.47
C GLY A 56 8.88 3.93 -5.04
N PRO A 57 7.99 3.94 -4.03
CA PRO A 57 8.41 3.99 -2.64
C PRO A 57 9.09 2.70 -2.18
N MET A 58 10.02 2.86 -1.24
CA MET A 58 10.64 1.76 -0.51
C MET A 58 9.69 1.28 0.58
N ILE A 59 9.38 0.00 0.60
CA ILE A 59 8.65 -0.64 1.69
C ILE A 59 9.64 -1.01 2.78
N ASN A 60 9.39 -0.53 3.99
CA ASN A 60 10.17 -0.87 5.18
C ASN A 60 9.28 -1.66 6.13
N VAL A 61 9.62 -2.93 6.37
CA VAL A 61 8.96 -3.77 7.35
C VAL A 61 9.52 -3.45 8.72
N THR A 62 8.68 -2.98 9.63
CA THR A 62 9.14 -2.51 10.94
C THR A 62 8.06 -2.72 12.01
N VAL A 63 8.45 -2.60 13.27
CA VAL A 63 7.51 -2.64 14.38
C VAL A 63 6.72 -1.34 14.42
N LEU A 64 5.39 -1.44 14.28
CA LEU A 64 4.46 -0.33 14.44
C LEU A 64 3.51 -0.62 15.61
N VAL A 65 3.22 0.41 16.39
CA VAL A 65 2.28 0.33 17.52
C VAL A 65 0.98 0.98 17.13
N GLY A 66 -0.12 0.19 17.15
CA GLY A 66 -1.46 0.70 16.87
C GLY A 66 -1.75 1.02 15.40
N ALA A 67 -0.88 0.60 14.47
CA ALA A 67 -1.06 0.82 13.03
C ALA A 67 -0.59 -0.38 12.21
N TYR A 68 -1.22 -0.62 11.09
CA TYR A 68 -0.79 -1.63 10.11
C TYR A 68 0.26 -1.07 9.15
N GLY A 69 0.14 0.19 8.80
CA GLY A 69 1.07 0.92 7.96
C GLY A 69 1.24 2.34 8.43
N GLU A 70 2.23 3.02 7.87
CA GLU A 70 2.51 4.41 8.16
C GLU A 70 3.28 5.05 7.00
N PHE A 71 2.86 6.25 6.64
CA PHE A 71 3.58 7.12 5.71
C PHE A 71 3.94 8.43 6.43
N THR A 72 5.19 8.91 6.22
CA THR A 72 5.70 10.12 6.89
C THR A 72 6.19 11.11 5.83
N PRO A 73 5.37 12.12 5.46
CA PRO A 73 5.63 12.97 4.30
C PRO A 73 6.94 13.77 4.41
N ASP A 74 7.21 14.37 5.54
CA ASP A 74 8.31 15.35 5.66
C ASP A 74 9.67 14.73 5.92
N SER A 75 9.75 13.54 6.49
CA SER A 75 11.01 12.91 6.91
C SER A 75 11.49 11.80 5.98
N ASN A 76 10.57 11.00 5.43
CA ASN A 76 10.86 9.87 4.54
C ASN A 76 9.79 9.75 3.45
N SER A 77 9.71 10.78 2.59
CA SER A 77 8.65 10.90 1.59
C SER A 77 8.64 9.84 0.49
N ASN A 78 9.68 9.01 0.39
CA ASN A 78 9.71 7.88 -0.55
C ASN A 78 9.75 6.53 0.16
N GLU A 79 9.21 6.46 1.37
CA GLU A 79 9.14 5.26 2.18
C GLU A 79 7.70 4.99 2.61
N ILE A 80 7.30 3.73 2.53
CA ILE A 80 6.07 3.21 3.15
C ILE A 80 6.50 2.23 4.23
N ARG A 81 6.05 2.43 5.47
CA ARG A 81 6.28 1.49 6.56
C ARG A 81 5.09 0.57 6.70
N ILE A 82 5.36 -0.71 6.89
CA ILE A 82 4.34 -1.73 7.15
C ILE A 82 4.70 -2.52 8.41
N SER A 83 3.68 -2.82 9.22
CA SER A 83 3.86 -3.59 10.45
C SER A 83 4.44 -4.97 10.16
N ASP A 84 5.49 -5.32 10.90
CA ASP A 84 6.08 -6.67 10.86
C ASP A 84 5.06 -7.76 11.20
N LYS A 85 4.08 -7.46 12.04
CA LYS A 85 2.99 -8.40 12.38
C LYS A 85 2.13 -8.72 11.17
N VAL A 86 1.77 -7.71 10.37
CA VAL A 86 0.99 -7.88 9.13
C VAL A 86 1.77 -8.73 8.13
N VAL A 87 3.06 -8.47 7.98
CA VAL A 87 3.92 -9.20 7.05
C VAL A 87 4.15 -10.64 7.52
N LYS A 88 4.40 -10.85 8.81
CA LYS A 88 4.54 -12.21 9.40
C LYS A 88 3.27 -13.04 9.23
N GLU A 89 2.11 -12.43 9.46
CA GLU A 89 0.83 -13.09 9.22
C GLU A 89 0.70 -13.54 7.76
N PHE A 90 1.09 -12.70 6.82
CA PHE A 90 1.13 -13.05 5.40
C PHE A 90 2.12 -14.19 5.11
N GLU A 91 3.34 -14.14 5.66
CA GLU A 91 4.34 -15.21 5.50
C GLU A 91 3.86 -16.56 6.01
N GLU A 92 3.03 -16.57 7.04
CA GLU A 92 2.42 -17.79 7.60
C GLU A 92 1.26 -18.34 6.76
N GLY A 93 0.93 -17.72 5.63
CA GLY A 93 -0.21 -18.09 4.80
C GLY A 93 -1.55 -17.64 5.34
N LYS A 94 -1.54 -16.68 6.25
CA LYS A 94 -2.72 -16.06 6.88
C LYS A 94 -2.89 -14.62 6.35
N GLY A 95 -3.75 -13.84 6.98
CA GLY A 95 -3.90 -12.42 6.66
C GLY A 95 -5.01 -12.11 5.66
N LEU A 96 -5.82 -13.11 5.27
CA LEU A 96 -7.03 -12.85 4.52
C LEU A 96 -8.08 -12.16 5.41
N ARG A 97 -8.73 -11.16 4.84
CA ARG A 97 -9.86 -10.46 5.46
C ARG A 97 -11.04 -10.46 4.51
N LYS A 98 -12.23 -10.67 5.05
CA LYS A 98 -13.47 -10.53 4.28
C LYS A 98 -13.90 -9.07 4.28
N THR A 99 -14.05 -8.48 3.11
CA THR A 99 -14.51 -7.10 2.97
C THR A 99 -16.00 -7.00 3.24
N PRO A 100 -16.54 -5.80 3.56
CA PRO A 100 -17.98 -5.58 3.63
C PRO A 100 -18.74 -5.97 2.36
N LYS A 101 -18.06 -5.98 1.21
CA LYS A 101 -18.62 -6.45 -0.08
C LYS A 101 -18.58 -7.97 -0.24
N GLY A 102 -18.07 -8.71 0.75
CA GLY A 102 -18.02 -10.17 0.73
C GLY A 102 -16.84 -10.78 -0.03
N VAL A 103 -15.87 -9.99 -0.43
CA VAL A 103 -14.65 -10.43 -1.14
C VAL A 103 -13.52 -10.63 -0.14
N PHE A 104 -12.66 -11.62 -0.36
CA PHE A 104 -11.47 -11.83 0.46
C PHE A 104 -10.28 -11.09 -0.13
N VAL A 105 -9.55 -10.37 0.73
CA VAL A 105 -8.35 -9.61 0.40
C VAL A 105 -7.26 -9.87 1.42
N TYR A 106 -5.99 -9.73 1.03
CA TYR A 106 -4.89 -9.76 1.98
C TYR A 106 -4.75 -8.40 2.69
N LEU A 107 -4.73 -8.41 4.01
CA LEU A 107 -4.51 -7.20 4.81
C LEU A 107 -3.20 -6.50 4.41
N ALA A 108 -2.14 -7.25 4.12
CA ALA A 108 -0.88 -6.69 3.64
C ALA A 108 -1.05 -5.88 2.35
N GLY A 109 -1.82 -6.37 1.39
CA GLY A 109 -2.11 -5.66 0.14
C GLY A 109 -2.96 -4.40 0.35
N VAL A 110 -3.99 -4.51 1.19
CA VAL A 110 -4.82 -3.35 1.57
C VAL A 110 -3.96 -2.26 2.20
N THR A 111 -3.11 -2.63 3.16
CA THR A 111 -2.21 -1.70 3.84
C THR A 111 -1.26 -1.01 2.87
N LEU A 112 -0.64 -1.76 1.95
CA LEU A 112 0.26 -1.17 0.95
C LEU A 112 -0.45 -0.14 0.07
N LEU A 113 -1.66 -0.44 -0.39
CA LEU A 113 -2.42 0.49 -1.25
C LEU A 113 -2.95 1.70 -0.48
N HIS A 114 -3.30 1.52 0.78
CA HIS A 114 -3.66 2.61 1.69
C HIS A 114 -2.49 3.61 1.82
N GLU A 115 -1.31 3.11 2.17
CA GLU A 115 -0.12 3.96 2.33
C GLU A 115 0.38 4.51 0.98
N LEU A 116 0.19 3.77 -0.11
CA LEU A 116 0.48 4.28 -1.46
C LEU A 116 -0.41 5.48 -1.80
N THR A 117 -1.64 5.53 -1.32
CA THR A 117 -2.54 6.66 -1.53
C THR A 117 -2.00 7.91 -0.82
N HIS A 118 -1.51 7.77 0.42
CA HIS A 118 -0.83 8.86 1.13
C HIS A 118 0.47 9.29 0.43
N TRP A 119 1.28 8.33 -0.01
CA TRP A 119 2.49 8.61 -0.79
C TRP A 119 2.17 9.39 -2.06
N ALA A 120 1.10 9.00 -2.76
CA ALA A 120 0.67 9.64 -3.99
C ALA A 120 0.17 11.08 -3.75
N ASP A 121 -0.55 11.32 -2.65
CA ASP A 121 -0.98 12.65 -2.25
C ASP A 121 0.21 13.58 -1.98
N ASP A 122 1.26 13.07 -1.36
CA ASP A 122 2.47 13.83 -1.06
C ASP A 122 3.27 14.24 -2.32
N GLN A 123 3.05 13.59 -3.47
CA GLN A 123 3.84 13.84 -4.68
C GLN A 123 3.65 15.25 -5.27
N ASP A 124 2.55 15.93 -4.97
CA ASP A 124 2.33 17.32 -5.41
C ASP A 124 2.83 18.37 -4.41
N GLY A 125 3.35 17.93 -3.26
CA GLY A 125 3.84 18.80 -2.18
C GLY A 125 2.74 19.47 -1.37
N VAL A 126 1.48 19.12 -1.58
CA VAL A 126 0.31 19.62 -0.87
C VAL A 126 -0.40 18.46 -0.19
N ASP A 127 -0.48 18.51 1.14
CA ASP A 127 -1.24 17.54 1.92
C ASP A 127 -2.74 17.85 1.81
N THR A 128 -3.50 16.92 1.25
CA THR A 128 -4.96 17.05 1.15
C THR A 128 -5.55 16.80 2.54
N PRO A 129 -6.39 17.72 3.08
CA PRO A 129 -7.02 17.48 4.38
C PRO A 129 -7.92 16.25 4.36
N GLY A 130 -7.72 15.36 5.33
CA GLY A 130 -8.52 14.15 5.50
C GLY A 130 -7.69 12.88 5.58
N GLU A 131 -8.38 11.75 5.56
CA GLU A 131 -7.76 10.43 5.61
C GLU A 131 -7.95 9.74 4.26
N GLU A 132 -7.04 10.02 3.33
CA GLU A 132 -7.11 9.58 1.94
C GLU A 132 -7.09 8.07 1.81
N GLY A 133 -6.29 7.40 2.66
CA GLY A 133 -6.20 5.94 2.70
C GLY A 133 -7.50 5.28 3.10
N GLU A 134 -8.17 5.80 4.14
CA GLU A 134 -9.48 5.29 4.56
C GLU A 134 -10.55 5.54 3.50
N ALA A 135 -10.54 6.72 2.87
CA ALA A 135 -11.46 7.04 1.78
C ALA A 135 -11.28 6.08 0.60
N PHE A 136 -10.04 5.76 0.26
CA PHE A 136 -9.70 4.75 -0.74
C PHE A 136 -10.24 3.37 -0.36
N GLU A 137 -10.01 2.92 0.87
CA GLU A 137 -10.52 1.61 1.34
C GLU A 137 -12.05 1.55 1.29
N GLN A 138 -12.74 2.59 1.71
CA GLN A 138 -14.20 2.64 1.63
C GLN A 138 -14.70 2.54 0.19
N ALA A 139 -14.04 3.23 -0.75
CA ALA A 139 -14.42 3.20 -2.16
C ALA A 139 -14.18 1.83 -2.81
N ILE A 140 -13.09 1.15 -2.48
CA ILE A 140 -12.70 -0.13 -3.10
C ILE A 140 -13.34 -1.31 -2.39
N TYR A 141 -13.28 -1.35 -1.07
CA TYR A 141 -13.67 -2.53 -0.27
C TYR A 141 -15.04 -2.39 0.41
N GLY A 142 -15.59 -1.19 0.45
CA GLY A 142 -16.85 -0.88 1.13
C GLY A 142 -16.69 -0.53 2.61
N GLY A 143 -15.47 -0.41 3.10
CA GLY A 143 -15.13 -0.04 4.48
C GLY A 143 -13.66 -0.21 4.75
N VAL A 144 -13.20 0.32 5.87
CA VAL A 144 -11.83 0.15 6.36
C VAL A 144 -11.62 -1.31 6.77
N ILE A 145 -10.49 -1.89 6.40
CA ILE A 145 -10.16 -3.30 6.65
C ILE A 145 -9.24 -3.41 7.87
N TYR A 146 -9.62 -4.28 8.79
CA TYR A 146 -8.89 -4.51 10.03
C TYR A 146 -8.33 -5.92 10.12
#